data_4e4d3c17e08308f95603b183e30423f3
#
_entry.id   4e4d3c17e08308f95603b183e30423f3
#
_cell.length_a   1.000
_cell.length_b   1.000
_cell.length_c   1.000
_cell.angle_alpha   90.00
_cell.angle_beta   90.00
_cell.angle_gamma   90.00
#
_symmetry.space_group_name_H-M   'P 1'
#
loop_
_entity.id
_entity.type
_entity.pdbx_description
1 polymer ?
#
loop_
_entity_poly.entity_id
_entity_poly.type
_entity_poly.pdbx_seq_one_letter_code
_entity_poly.pdbx_strand_id
1 'polypeptide(L)'
;MMENVGISTDDQNPEYVVLGYDTEISYDKIAKGSVFMHQGVPLVASHPDMVCPSPEGGLPDVGAYLAMLKVTTGKDPEHITGKPNPGMIMHKINELGFNPSECAMVGDRLYTDMEMAIQAGCVSVLVLSVSYTHLRAHETSE
;
A
#
# COMPACT_ATOMS: atom_id res chain seq x y z
N MET A 1 14.97 5.34 11.36
CA MET A 1 13.91 4.34 11.66
C MET A 1 14.18 3.02 10.94
N MET A 2 14.46 3.01 9.64
CA MET A 2 14.79 1.77 8.90
C MET A 2 16.11 1.13 9.35
N GLU A 3 17.10 1.92 9.68
CA GLU A 3 18.41 1.45 10.19
C GLU A 3 18.29 0.64 11.49
N ASN A 4 17.29 0.91 12.33
CA ASN A 4 17.05 0.16 13.56
C ASN A 4 16.60 -1.29 13.35
N VAL A 5 16.16 -1.62 12.13
CA VAL A 5 15.78 -2.98 11.72
C VAL A 5 16.76 -3.57 10.69
N GLY A 6 17.95 -2.99 10.57
CA GLY A 6 19.01 -3.49 9.71
C GLY A 6 18.83 -3.15 8.22
N ILE A 7 17.95 -2.21 7.88
CA ILE A 7 17.77 -1.76 6.49
C ILE A 7 18.63 -0.51 6.27
N SER A 8 19.63 -0.62 5.41
CA SER A 8 20.42 0.53 4.96
C SER A 8 19.63 1.34 3.94
N THR A 9 19.68 2.66 4.07
CA THR A 9 19.12 3.61 3.08
C THR A 9 20.19 4.14 2.14
N ASP A 10 21.27 3.38 1.93
CA ASP A 10 22.33 3.71 0.99
C ASP A 10 21.77 3.68 -0.44
N ASP A 11 22.04 4.73 -1.17
CA ASP A 11 21.59 4.94 -2.55
C ASP A 11 22.67 4.72 -3.61
N GLN A 12 23.82 4.14 -3.24
CA GLN A 12 24.91 3.86 -4.19
C GLN A 12 24.69 2.52 -4.92
N ASN A 13 24.18 1.52 -4.22
CA ASN A 13 23.92 0.20 -4.79
C ASN A 13 22.69 -0.42 -4.11
N PRO A 14 21.47 0.11 -4.36
CA PRO A 14 20.26 -0.36 -3.70
C PRO A 14 19.83 -1.73 -4.20
N GLU A 15 19.39 -2.60 -3.28
CA GLU A 15 18.75 -3.88 -3.61
C GLU A 15 17.29 -3.70 -4.01
N TYR A 16 16.63 -2.65 -3.49
CA TYR A 16 15.24 -2.31 -3.77
C TYR A 16 15.06 -0.80 -3.90
N VAL A 17 14.15 -0.40 -4.78
CA VAL A 17 13.51 0.92 -4.72
C VAL A 17 12.28 0.78 -3.85
N VAL A 18 12.16 1.60 -2.81
CA VAL A 18 11.00 1.57 -1.90
C VAL A 18 10.18 2.84 -2.07
N LEU A 19 8.89 2.68 -2.37
CA LEU A 19 7.95 3.78 -2.52
C LEU A 19 6.89 3.71 -1.42
N GLY A 20 6.87 4.72 -0.57
CA GLY A 20 5.81 4.97 0.41
C GLY A 20 5.09 6.29 0.14
N TYR A 21 4.10 6.60 0.99
CA TYR A 21 3.46 7.91 0.96
C TYR A 21 4.46 8.98 1.40
N ASP A 22 4.75 9.92 0.51
CA ASP A 22 5.73 10.98 0.70
C ASP A 22 5.13 12.32 0.24
N THR A 23 4.84 13.19 1.19
CA THR A 23 4.33 14.55 0.92
C THR A 23 5.42 15.52 0.47
N GLU A 24 6.69 15.10 0.56
CA GLU A 24 7.87 15.87 0.11
C GLU A 24 8.51 15.21 -1.12
N ILE A 25 7.71 14.53 -1.93
CA ILE A 25 8.20 13.91 -3.16
C ILE A 25 8.78 14.96 -4.10
N SER A 26 9.93 14.67 -4.67
CA SER A 26 10.63 15.59 -5.57
C SER A 26 10.99 14.91 -6.88
N TYR A 27 11.23 15.73 -7.92
CA TYR A 27 11.70 15.20 -9.20
C TYR A 27 12.98 14.35 -9.04
N ASP A 28 13.91 14.78 -8.20
CA ASP A 28 15.19 14.07 -8.01
C ASP A 28 14.97 12.68 -7.40
N LYS A 29 14.09 12.54 -6.41
CA LYS A 29 13.73 11.24 -5.83
C LYS A 29 13.14 10.32 -6.89
N ILE A 30 12.20 10.82 -7.68
CA ILE A 30 11.52 10.06 -8.74
C ILE A 30 12.49 9.67 -9.85
N ALA A 31 13.29 10.62 -10.33
CA ALA A 31 14.27 10.39 -11.39
C ALA A 31 15.29 9.32 -10.97
N LYS A 32 15.80 9.40 -9.74
CA LYS A 32 16.74 8.43 -9.19
C LYS A 32 16.11 7.05 -9.09
N GLY A 33 14.90 6.93 -8.55
CA GLY A 33 14.16 5.66 -8.49
C GLY A 33 13.92 5.08 -9.88
N SER A 34 13.52 5.89 -10.86
CA SER A 34 13.35 5.46 -12.26
C SER A 34 14.64 4.90 -12.86
N VAL A 35 15.79 5.55 -12.62
CA VAL A 35 17.09 5.08 -13.11
C VAL A 35 17.41 3.70 -12.55
N PHE A 36 17.24 3.50 -11.24
CA PHE A 36 17.48 2.20 -10.63
C PHE A 36 16.51 1.12 -11.17
N MET A 37 15.25 1.45 -11.37
CA MET A 37 14.29 0.55 -11.98
C MET A 37 14.70 0.16 -13.40
N HIS A 38 15.20 1.10 -14.22
CA HIS A 38 15.74 0.79 -15.56
C HIS A 38 16.94 -0.16 -15.48
N GLN A 39 17.80 -0.04 -14.47
CA GLN A 39 18.93 -0.92 -14.22
C GLN A 39 18.53 -2.32 -13.71
N GLY A 40 17.24 -2.55 -13.43
CA GLY A 40 16.73 -3.85 -12.99
C GLY A 40 16.46 -3.96 -11.50
N VAL A 41 16.68 -2.89 -10.72
CA VAL A 41 16.35 -2.88 -9.29
C VAL A 41 14.83 -2.97 -9.11
N PRO A 42 14.33 -3.94 -8.32
CA PRO A 42 12.91 -4.13 -8.11
C PRO A 42 12.29 -3.01 -7.27
N LEU A 43 11.01 -2.69 -7.56
CA LEU A 43 10.23 -1.71 -6.81
C LEU A 43 9.33 -2.41 -5.78
N VAL A 44 9.39 -1.95 -4.55
CA VAL A 44 8.47 -2.32 -3.46
C VAL A 44 7.63 -1.10 -3.10
N ALA A 45 6.31 -1.26 -3.05
CA ALA A 45 5.40 -0.18 -2.69
C ALA A 45 4.63 -0.50 -1.40
N SER A 46 4.29 0.55 -0.65
CA SER A 46 3.52 0.40 0.59
C SER A 46 2.06 0.01 0.33
N HIS A 47 1.39 0.61 -0.67
CA HIS A 47 -0.01 0.36 -1.02
C HIS A 47 -0.32 0.91 -2.43
N PRO A 48 -1.43 0.49 -3.06
CA PRO A 48 -1.76 0.88 -4.43
C PRO A 48 -2.77 2.03 -4.51
N ASP A 49 -3.17 2.66 -3.39
CA ASP A 49 -4.23 3.67 -3.38
C ASP A 49 -3.83 4.86 -4.26
N MET A 50 -4.73 5.21 -5.21
CA MET A 50 -4.49 6.27 -6.19
C MET A 50 -4.67 7.66 -5.59
N VAL A 51 -5.57 7.79 -4.60
CA VAL A 51 -6.03 9.07 -4.08
C VAL A 51 -6.11 9.01 -2.56
N CYS A 52 -5.49 9.97 -1.90
CA CYS A 52 -5.67 10.25 -0.49
C CYS A 52 -6.85 11.24 -0.35
N PRO A 53 -7.94 10.90 0.35
CA PRO A 53 -9.06 11.82 0.56
C PRO A 53 -8.65 13.06 1.35
N SER A 54 -9.13 14.22 0.91
CA SER A 54 -8.93 15.50 1.60
C SER A 54 -10.21 16.34 1.50
N PRO A 55 -10.51 17.22 2.46
CA PRO A 55 -11.63 18.15 2.39
C PRO A 55 -11.58 19.08 1.18
N GLU A 56 -10.39 19.35 0.65
CA GLU A 56 -10.14 20.25 -0.48
C GLU A 56 -10.17 19.51 -1.83
N GLY A 57 -10.30 18.18 -1.82
CA GLY A 57 -10.27 17.31 -3.00
C GLY A 57 -9.30 16.16 -2.84
N GLY A 58 -9.26 15.25 -3.80
CA GLY A 58 -8.34 14.13 -3.79
C GLY A 58 -6.89 14.56 -4.01
N LEU A 59 -5.99 14.11 -3.13
CA LEU A 59 -4.55 14.31 -3.27
C LEU A 59 -3.89 13.07 -3.88
N PRO A 60 -2.78 13.23 -4.64
CA PRO A 60 -2.03 12.08 -5.15
C PRO A 60 -1.55 11.17 -4.02
N ASP A 61 -1.79 9.87 -4.15
CA ASP A 61 -1.29 8.85 -3.25
C ASP A 61 -0.30 7.93 -3.97
N VAL A 62 0.22 6.91 -3.30
CA VAL A 62 1.26 6.00 -3.79
C VAL A 62 0.91 5.40 -5.16
N GLY A 63 -0.35 5.03 -5.38
CA GLY A 63 -0.83 4.51 -6.66
C GLY A 63 -0.66 5.50 -7.83
N ALA A 64 -0.82 6.80 -7.59
CA ALA A 64 -0.58 7.83 -8.60
C ALA A 64 0.91 7.89 -8.99
N TYR A 65 1.81 7.76 -8.00
CA TYR A 65 3.25 7.69 -8.24
C TYR A 65 3.64 6.40 -8.95
N LEU A 66 3.01 5.28 -8.60
CA LEU A 66 3.19 4.00 -9.30
C LEU A 66 2.80 4.10 -10.77
N ALA A 67 1.66 4.74 -11.09
CA ALA A 67 1.21 4.97 -12.46
C ALA A 67 2.24 5.79 -13.25
N MET A 68 2.78 6.84 -12.66
CA MET A 68 3.84 7.65 -13.27
C MET A 68 5.12 6.84 -13.52
N LEU A 69 5.58 6.05 -12.53
CA LEU A 69 6.76 5.18 -12.67
C LEU A 69 6.52 4.09 -13.72
N LYS A 70 5.30 3.52 -13.79
CA LYS A 70 4.92 2.56 -14.84
C LYS A 70 5.02 3.15 -16.24
N VAL A 71 4.53 4.38 -16.43
CA VAL A 71 4.63 5.07 -17.73
C VAL A 71 6.09 5.33 -18.09
N THR A 72 6.91 5.71 -17.11
CA THR A 72 8.31 6.08 -17.32
C THR A 72 9.20 4.85 -17.57
N THR A 73 9.01 3.77 -16.82
CA THR A 73 9.92 2.61 -16.80
C THR A 73 9.35 1.37 -17.47
N GLY A 74 8.05 1.31 -17.71
CA GLY A 74 7.35 0.12 -18.19
C GLY A 74 7.16 -0.97 -17.13
N LYS A 75 7.60 -0.74 -15.87
CA LYS A 75 7.62 -1.75 -14.82
C LYS A 75 6.54 -1.52 -13.78
N ASP A 76 6.03 -2.61 -13.24
CA ASP A 76 5.15 -2.66 -12.07
C ASP A 76 5.96 -2.89 -10.80
N PRO A 77 5.41 -2.60 -9.60
CA PRO A 77 6.03 -3.02 -8.36
C PRO A 77 6.09 -4.55 -8.28
N GLU A 78 7.21 -5.07 -7.80
CA GLU A 78 7.36 -6.51 -7.54
C GLU A 78 6.52 -6.93 -6.32
N HIS A 79 6.46 -6.04 -5.31
CA HIS A 79 5.69 -6.26 -4.10
C HIS A 79 4.94 -5.00 -3.69
N ILE A 80 3.69 -5.20 -3.26
CA ILE A 80 2.88 -4.21 -2.54
C ILE A 80 2.66 -4.78 -1.14
N THR A 81 3.21 -4.11 -0.11
CA THR A 81 3.25 -4.64 1.26
C THR A 81 1.97 -4.37 2.05
N GLY A 82 1.24 -3.31 1.68
CA GLY A 82 -0.01 -2.91 2.33
C GLY A 82 -1.23 -3.69 1.86
N LYS A 83 -2.39 -3.31 2.40
CA LYS A 83 -3.69 -3.88 2.04
C LYS A 83 -3.92 -3.87 0.52
N PRO A 84 -4.48 -4.91 -0.07
CA PRO A 84 -5.07 -6.12 0.52
C PRO A 84 -4.07 -7.26 0.80
N ASN A 85 -2.75 -7.04 0.68
CA ASN A 85 -1.76 -8.08 0.94
C ASN A 85 -1.78 -8.50 2.43
N PRO A 86 -1.93 -9.79 2.74
CA PRO A 86 -2.04 -10.27 4.11
C PRO A 86 -0.69 -10.33 4.86
N GLY A 87 0.44 -10.13 4.17
CA GLY A 87 1.77 -10.37 4.72
C GLY A 87 2.04 -9.64 6.04
N MET A 88 1.57 -8.38 6.16
CA MET A 88 1.79 -7.58 7.37
C MET A 88 1.05 -8.16 8.60
N ILE A 89 -0.22 -8.55 8.45
CA ILE A 89 -0.99 -9.13 9.56
C ILE A 89 -0.54 -10.57 9.85
N MET A 90 -0.22 -11.34 8.82
CA MET A 90 0.30 -12.71 8.98
C MET A 90 1.63 -12.73 9.73
N HIS A 91 2.52 -11.78 9.45
CA HIS A 91 3.75 -11.64 10.21
C HIS A 91 3.46 -11.46 11.71
N LYS A 92 2.52 -10.58 12.05
CA LYS A 92 2.18 -10.31 13.46
C LYS A 92 1.44 -11.47 14.13
N ILE A 93 0.54 -12.14 13.42
CA ILE A 93 -0.17 -13.33 13.91
C ILE A 93 0.84 -14.44 14.25
N ASN A 94 1.80 -14.69 13.35
CA ASN A 94 2.83 -15.70 13.55
C ASN A 94 3.77 -15.35 14.71
N GLU A 95 4.19 -14.08 14.82
CA GLU A 95 5.01 -13.59 15.94
C GLU A 95 4.34 -13.81 17.29
N LEU A 96 3.01 -13.62 17.36
CA LEU A 96 2.24 -13.79 18.59
C LEU A 96 1.80 -15.25 18.84
N GLY A 97 2.03 -16.15 17.88
CA GLY A 97 1.72 -17.59 18.02
C GLY A 97 0.23 -17.92 17.93
N PHE A 98 -0.59 -17.07 17.33
CA PHE A 98 -2.01 -17.33 17.10
C PHE A 98 -2.25 -18.05 15.77
N ASN A 99 -3.40 -18.76 15.68
CA ASN A 99 -3.91 -19.19 14.38
C ASN A 99 -4.71 -18.05 13.73
N PRO A 100 -4.65 -17.87 12.40
CA PRO A 100 -5.43 -16.84 11.71
C PRO A 100 -6.93 -16.91 12.01
N SER A 101 -7.50 -18.11 12.12
CA SER A 101 -8.92 -18.32 12.46
C SER A 101 -9.34 -17.83 13.84
N GLU A 102 -8.37 -17.57 14.74
CA GLU A 102 -8.60 -17.01 16.08
C GLU A 102 -8.51 -15.49 16.08
N CYS A 103 -8.14 -14.89 14.92
CA CYS A 103 -7.94 -13.46 14.76
C CYS A 103 -9.09 -12.83 13.96
N ALA A 104 -9.49 -11.63 14.34
CA ALA A 104 -10.47 -10.86 13.59
C ALA A 104 -9.85 -9.55 13.07
N MET A 105 -10.10 -9.26 11.79
CA MET A 105 -9.81 -7.97 11.21
C MET A 105 -11.07 -7.13 11.13
N VAL A 106 -11.05 -5.96 11.74
CA VAL A 106 -12.15 -5.00 11.73
C VAL A 106 -11.77 -3.86 10.79
N GLY A 107 -12.59 -3.59 9.80
CA GLY A 107 -12.34 -2.53 8.81
C GLY A 107 -13.60 -2.08 8.10
N ASP A 108 -13.51 -1.03 7.32
CA ASP A 108 -14.65 -0.41 6.64
C ASP A 108 -14.60 -0.52 5.11
N ARG A 109 -13.51 -1.08 4.56
CA ARG A 109 -13.32 -1.19 3.11
C ARG A 109 -13.36 -2.66 2.65
N LEU A 110 -14.32 -2.97 1.76
CA LEU A 110 -14.50 -4.31 1.22
C LEU A 110 -13.27 -4.81 0.44
N TYR A 111 -12.73 -3.96 -0.44
CA TYR A 111 -11.67 -4.36 -1.39
C TYR A 111 -10.25 -4.31 -0.82
N THR A 112 -10.08 -3.86 0.41
CA THR A 112 -8.79 -3.81 1.08
C THR A 112 -8.80 -4.55 2.40
N ASP A 113 -9.59 -4.08 3.38
CA ASP A 113 -9.59 -4.66 4.73
C ASP A 113 -10.19 -6.06 4.76
N MET A 114 -11.38 -6.23 4.14
CA MET A 114 -12.05 -7.53 4.13
C MET A 114 -11.32 -8.53 3.25
N GLU A 115 -10.83 -8.08 2.09
CA GLU A 115 -10.00 -8.92 1.22
C GLU A 115 -8.74 -9.41 1.93
N MET A 116 -8.03 -8.51 2.64
CA MET A 116 -6.85 -8.88 3.42
C MET A 116 -7.19 -9.91 4.51
N ALA A 117 -8.31 -9.75 5.21
CA ALA A 117 -8.76 -10.70 6.22
C ALA A 117 -9.05 -12.08 5.63
N ILE A 118 -9.72 -12.12 4.48
CA ILE A 118 -10.05 -13.37 3.77
C ILE A 118 -8.76 -14.07 3.31
N GLN A 119 -7.84 -13.35 2.69
CA GLN A 119 -6.57 -13.91 2.24
C GLN A 119 -5.69 -14.40 3.40
N ALA A 120 -5.78 -13.76 4.56
CA ALA A 120 -5.08 -14.19 5.78
C ALA A 120 -5.75 -15.37 6.48
N GLY A 121 -6.98 -15.72 6.14
CA GLY A 121 -7.77 -16.73 6.87
C GLY A 121 -8.30 -16.24 8.22
N CYS A 122 -8.42 -14.91 8.39
CA CYS A 122 -8.97 -14.28 9.59
C CYS A 122 -10.48 -14.08 9.49
N VAL A 123 -11.13 -13.87 10.64
CA VAL A 123 -12.52 -13.43 10.67
C VAL A 123 -12.62 -12.00 10.17
N SER A 124 -13.46 -11.75 9.15
CA SER A 124 -13.70 -10.41 8.59
C SER A 124 -14.86 -9.74 9.31
N VAL A 125 -14.68 -8.55 9.85
CA VAL A 125 -15.72 -7.74 10.49
C VAL A 125 -15.80 -6.39 9.78
N LEU A 126 -16.85 -6.26 8.94
CA LEU A 126 -17.12 -4.99 8.25
C LEU A 126 -17.88 -4.04 9.16
N VAL A 127 -17.36 -2.84 9.35
CA VAL A 127 -18.04 -1.74 10.04
C VAL A 127 -18.49 -0.71 9.04
N LEU A 128 -19.71 -0.17 9.27
CA LEU A 128 -20.28 0.87 8.43
C LEU A 128 -19.77 2.23 8.89
N SER A 129 -18.71 2.71 8.24
CA SER A 129 -18.13 4.03 8.48
C SER A 129 -18.53 5.02 7.38
N VAL A 130 -17.94 6.21 7.41
CA VAL A 130 -18.15 7.28 6.43
C VAL A 130 -17.86 6.83 5.00
N SER A 131 -16.93 5.90 4.79
CA SER A 131 -16.61 5.36 3.44
C SER A 131 -17.80 4.64 2.80
N TYR A 132 -18.65 3.97 3.60
CA TYR A 132 -19.82 3.26 3.12
C TYR A 132 -21.01 4.19 2.86
N THR A 133 -21.14 5.29 3.60
CA THR A 133 -22.23 6.26 3.43
C THR A 133 -22.12 7.02 2.10
N HIS A 134 -20.91 7.24 1.58
CA HIS A 134 -20.70 7.85 0.27
C HIS A 134 -21.14 6.95 -0.89
N LEU A 135 -21.02 5.64 -0.79
CA LEU A 135 -21.51 4.70 -1.81
C LEU A 135 -23.04 4.70 -1.89
N ARG A 136 -23.75 4.77 -0.75
CA ARG A 136 -25.22 4.85 -0.73
C ARG A 136 -25.76 6.17 -1.29
N ALA A 137 -25.04 7.28 -1.16
CA ALA A 137 -25.50 8.56 -1.68
C ALA A 137 -25.54 8.61 -3.23
N HIS A 138 -24.75 7.76 -3.90
CA HIS A 138 -24.76 7.63 -5.36
C HIS A 138 -25.82 6.66 -5.89
N GLU A 139 -26.30 5.71 -5.07
CA GLU A 139 -27.34 4.75 -5.47
C GLU A 139 -28.78 5.29 -5.36
N THR A 140 -28.99 6.40 -4.68
CA THR A 140 -30.34 6.99 -4.45
C THR A 140 -30.68 8.17 -5.37
N SER A 141 -29.89 8.43 -6.40
CA SER A 141 -30.10 9.52 -7.36
C SER A 141 -30.56 9.04 -8.76
N GLU A 142 -31.38 7.95 -8.80
CA GLU A 142 -32.21 7.60 -9.97
C GLU A 142 -33.68 7.95 -9.72
#